data_1df7ba5d86a1d4a2bbd35f99d61fa76b
#
_entry.id   1df7ba5d86a1d4a2bbd35f99d61fa76b
#
_cell.length_a   1.000
_cell.length_b   1.000
_cell.length_c   1.000
_cell.angle_alpha   90.00
_cell.angle_beta   90.00
_cell.angle_gamma   90.00
#
_symmetry.space_group_name_H-M   'P 1'
#
loop_
_entity.id
_entity.type
_entity.pdbx_description
1 polymer ?
#
loop_
_entity_poly.entity_id
_entity_poly.type
_entity_poly.pdbx_seq_one_letter_code
_entity_poly.pdbx_strand_id
1 'polypeptide(L)'
;MTALTGETGAGKTLLVEALGLLLGGRADPSTVRAGAAEALVEGRFVDPAAGEPAGETLLARSVAREGRSKAWVDGRMVPIGALAEVAGDLIELHGQHQHRSLVHSDAQRRALDLFAGIDLPLLGTARQHLRRLTDESEALGGDARQRAREVEMLRYQIEEIEGARIEDGDEDAGLEIEEDRLAAAGAHREAAARALSALTGSDDDGALDRLADASAALAGREPLAAVDARVRSSMGELSDLATELRTVVETWEDDPQRLEEIRTRRQLFRLLERKYGATLSGVLSFAGEARRRLAAIDHEDRRAVALDGEIGLARSALAQVESKVAAARREAAPRLARDVQSTLRGLAMGSARFSISVEGDGPADDVTFELAANAGEPLQPLAKVASGGELSRAMLALRLALTDAPGVMVFDEVDAGVGGTAAIAVGAALADLGHHSQVLVVTHLAQVAAQADHQLEVRKTERAGRTHAVVVPLDDEGRVVELSRMLSGRPDSASARRHARELLDGVHGAGVRK
;
A
#
# COMPACT_ATOMS: atom_id res chain seq x y z
N MET A 1 19.93 37.32 -8.33
CA MET A 1 20.28 37.29 -6.88
C MET A 1 19.86 38.59 -6.19
N THR A 2 19.32 38.52 -4.95
CA THR A 2 18.88 39.64 -4.12
C THR A 2 19.65 39.67 -2.81
N ALA A 3 20.34 40.75 -2.50
CA ALA A 3 21.05 40.94 -1.23
C ALA A 3 20.17 41.63 -0.20
N LEU A 4 20.09 41.08 1.01
CA LEU A 4 19.44 41.68 2.16
C LEU A 4 20.48 42.24 3.12
N THR A 5 20.53 43.57 3.25
CA THR A 5 21.51 44.31 4.05
C THR A 5 20.85 45.11 5.16
N GLY A 6 21.61 45.82 5.97
CA GLY A 6 21.12 46.66 7.06
C GLY A 6 21.98 46.53 8.30
N GLU A 7 21.74 47.39 9.29
CA GLU A 7 22.51 47.39 10.55
C GLU A 7 22.37 46.10 11.35
N THR A 8 23.35 45.80 12.18
CA THR A 8 23.29 44.67 13.11
C THR A 8 22.10 44.85 14.06
N GLY A 9 21.26 43.83 14.17
CA GLY A 9 20.03 43.90 14.95
C GLY A 9 18.89 44.68 14.29
N ALA A 10 18.95 45.06 13.00
CA ALA A 10 17.88 45.73 12.27
C ALA A 10 16.65 44.82 12.03
N GLY A 11 16.79 43.53 12.19
CA GLY A 11 15.70 42.55 11.95
C GLY A 11 15.95 41.63 10.77
N LYS A 12 17.17 41.55 10.24
CA LYS A 12 17.52 40.60 9.16
C LYS A 12 17.24 39.14 9.58
N THR A 13 17.72 38.77 10.76
CA THR A 13 17.48 37.44 11.36
C THR A 13 15.98 37.16 11.52
N LEU A 14 15.16 38.16 11.87
CA LEU A 14 13.71 38.00 11.99
C LEU A 14 13.06 37.57 10.65
N LEU A 15 13.54 38.07 9.52
CA LEU A 15 13.04 37.65 8.20
C LEU A 15 13.43 36.20 7.89
N VAL A 16 14.64 35.79 8.24
CA VAL A 16 15.10 34.40 8.09
C VAL A 16 14.30 33.46 8.99
N GLU A 17 14.05 33.86 10.24
CA GLU A 17 13.18 33.12 11.17
C GLU A 17 11.75 33.00 10.65
N ALA A 18 11.21 34.08 10.06
CA ALA A 18 9.88 34.07 9.45
C ALA A 18 9.79 33.03 8.31
N LEU A 19 10.80 32.97 7.43
CA LEU A 19 10.88 31.95 6.39
C LEU A 19 11.01 30.55 7.00
N GLY A 20 11.80 30.39 8.07
CA GLY A 20 11.89 29.14 8.83
C GLY A 20 10.54 28.67 9.41
N LEU A 21 9.67 29.61 9.80
CA LEU A 21 8.31 29.28 10.25
C LEU A 21 7.43 28.75 9.11
N LEU A 22 7.54 29.29 7.91
CA LEU A 22 6.86 28.75 6.71
C LEU A 22 7.35 27.35 6.35
N LEU A 23 8.62 27.07 6.56
CA LEU A 23 9.22 25.73 6.39
C LEU A 23 8.83 24.72 7.50
N GLY A 24 7.91 25.09 8.40
CA GLY A 24 7.43 24.21 9.46
C GLY A 24 8.28 24.21 10.73
N GLY A 25 9.23 25.15 10.85
CA GLY A 25 10.08 25.31 12.01
C GLY A 25 9.32 25.45 13.34
N ARG A 26 10.01 25.19 14.45
CA ARG A 26 9.43 25.30 15.78
C ARG A 26 9.02 26.77 16.04
N ALA A 27 7.76 26.96 16.37
CA ALA A 27 7.24 28.26 16.75
C ALA A 27 7.59 28.54 18.24
N ASP A 28 8.26 29.67 18.48
CA ASP A 28 8.50 30.16 19.85
C ASP A 28 7.51 31.31 20.16
N PRO A 29 6.63 31.17 21.17
CA PRO A 29 5.72 32.25 21.58
C PRO A 29 6.41 33.56 21.95
N SER A 30 7.71 33.53 22.29
CA SER A 30 8.50 34.74 22.60
C SER A 30 8.72 35.63 21.37
N THR A 31 8.61 35.10 20.15
CA THR A 31 8.67 35.86 18.89
C THR A 31 7.45 36.75 18.67
N VAL A 32 6.35 36.47 19.38
CA VAL A 32 5.14 37.29 19.31
C VAL A 32 5.38 38.62 20.03
N ARG A 33 5.22 39.71 19.31
CA ARG A 33 5.42 41.07 19.83
C ARG A 33 4.63 41.31 21.14
N ALA A 34 5.22 42.01 22.09
CA ALA A 34 4.54 42.39 23.33
C ALA A 34 3.23 43.15 23.05
N GLY A 35 2.11 42.66 23.62
CA GLY A 35 0.78 43.20 23.44
C GLY A 35 0.03 42.71 22.18
N ALA A 36 0.65 41.86 21.34
CA ALA A 36 -0.06 41.15 20.26
C ALA A 36 -0.54 39.77 20.72
N ALA A 37 -1.62 39.27 20.17
CA ALA A 37 -2.16 37.95 20.44
C ALA A 37 -1.43 36.87 19.62
N GLU A 38 -0.98 37.22 18.42
CA GLU A 38 -0.30 36.33 17.49
C GLU A 38 0.68 37.09 16.59
N ALA A 39 1.60 36.35 15.99
CA ALA A 39 2.42 36.77 14.87
C ALA A 39 2.00 35.98 13.62
N LEU A 40 1.80 36.65 12.50
CA LEU A 40 1.44 36.06 11.21
C LEU A 40 2.61 36.22 10.24
N VAL A 41 2.96 35.13 9.56
CA VAL A 41 3.89 35.13 8.44
C VAL A 41 3.15 34.61 7.21
N GLU A 42 3.25 35.35 6.12
CA GLU A 42 2.67 34.98 4.84
C GLU A 42 3.76 35.04 3.75
N GLY A 43 3.77 34.03 2.87
CA GLY A 43 4.64 33.95 1.72
C GLY A 43 3.84 33.68 0.46
N ARG A 44 4.12 34.44 -0.58
CA ARG A 44 3.56 34.29 -1.92
C ARG A 44 4.65 33.80 -2.85
N PHE A 45 4.46 32.63 -3.44
CA PHE A 45 5.37 31.99 -4.38
C PHE A 45 4.71 31.95 -5.75
N VAL A 46 5.42 32.36 -6.77
CA VAL A 46 4.92 32.42 -8.15
C VAL A 46 5.85 31.58 -9.03
N ASP A 47 5.30 30.59 -9.73
CA ASP A 47 6.03 29.86 -10.75
C ASP A 47 5.98 30.67 -12.07
N PRO A 48 7.11 31.24 -12.52
CA PRO A 48 7.13 32.03 -13.74
C PRO A 48 6.83 31.22 -15.01
N ALA A 49 6.94 29.87 -14.95
CA ALA A 49 6.68 29.00 -16.09
C ALA A 49 5.20 28.64 -16.25
N ALA A 50 4.41 28.73 -15.17
CA ALA A 50 3.00 28.29 -15.18
C ALA A 50 2.00 29.37 -15.64
N GLY A 51 2.40 30.64 -15.75
CA GLY A 51 1.50 31.77 -16.09
C GLY A 51 0.51 32.13 -14.97
N GLU A 52 0.07 33.43 -14.92
CA GLU A 52 -0.93 33.88 -13.92
C GLU A 52 -2.35 33.42 -14.32
N PRO A 53 -3.19 32.95 -13.33
CA PRO A 53 -2.98 32.74 -11.90
C PRO A 53 -2.62 31.31 -11.50
N ALA A 54 -2.34 30.40 -12.46
CA ALA A 54 -2.25 28.96 -12.24
C ALA A 54 -0.96 28.51 -11.47
N GLY A 55 0.04 29.37 -11.34
CA GLY A 55 1.32 29.09 -10.70
C GLY A 55 1.55 29.79 -9.36
N GLU A 56 0.49 30.24 -8.67
CA GLU A 56 0.63 30.94 -7.40
C GLU A 56 0.35 30.03 -6.22
N THR A 57 1.27 29.99 -5.25
CA THR A 57 1.10 29.27 -3.98
C THR A 57 1.20 30.25 -2.81
N LEU A 58 0.17 30.29 -1.97
CA LEU A 58 0.13 31.12 -0.77
C LEU A 58 0.35 30.26 0.47
N LEU A 59 1.43 30.52 1.19
CA LEU A 59 1.75 29.87 2.46
C LEU A 59 1.53 30.84 3.61
N ALA A 60 0.90 30.41 4.69
CA ALA A 60 0.72 31.23 5.88
C ALA A 60 0.95 30.44 7.16
N ARG A 61 1.55 31.09 8.16
CA ARG A 61 1.80 30.53 9.48
C ARG A 61 1.46 31.56 10.55
N SER A 62 0.58 31.19 11.49
CA SER A 62 0.33 31.98 12.70
C SER A 62 0.99 31.31 13.92
N VAL A 63 1.69 32.11 14.69
CA VAL A 63 2.26 31.74 16.00
C VAL A 63 1.48 32.48 17.08
N ALA A 64 0.69 31.76 17.85
CA ALA A 64 -0.08 32.33 18.94
C ALA A 64 0.82 32.55 20.19
N ARG A 65 0.58 33.63 20.92
CA ARG A 65 1.23 33.85 22.22
C ARG A 65 0.79 32.80 23.24
N GLU A 66 -0.51 32.46 23.22
CA GLU A 66 -1.12 31.43 24.03
C GLU A 66 -1.96 30.53 23.12
N GLY A 67 -1.75 29.20 23.21
CA GLY A 67 -2.48 28.23 22.41
C GLY A 67 -1.65 27.59 21.30
N ARG A 68 -2.33 27.12 20.24
CA ARG A 68 -1.71 26.36 19.15
C ARG A 68 -1.44 27.25 17.93
N SER A 69 -0.26 27.10 17.35
CA SER A 69 0.06 27.68 16.04
C SER A 69 -0.80 27.06 14.94
N LYS A 70 -1.13 27.84 13.92
CA LYS A 70 -1.94 27.43 12.76
C LYS A 70 -1.15 27.61 11.48
N ALA A 71 -1.48 26.81 10.46
CA ALA A 71 -0.84 26.86 9.15
C ALA A 71 -1.90 26.80 8.04
N TRP A 72 -1.62 27.46 6.92
CA TRP A 72 -2.48 27.48 5.74
C TRP A 72 -1.65 27.32 4.47
N VAL A 73 -2.24 26.62 3.50
CA VAL A 73 -1.77 26.54 2.11
C VAL A 73 -2.97 26.93 1.23
N ASP A 74 -2.80 27.94 0.38
CA ASP A 74 -3.83 28.50 -0.51
C ASP A 74 -5.14 28.82 0.23
N GLY A 75 -5.01 29.43 1.41
CA GLY A 75 -6.13 29.81 2.26
C GLY A 75 -6.81 28.67 3.01
N ARG A 76 -6.40 27.41 2.83
CA ARG A 76 -6.92 26.24 3.55
C ARG A 76 -6.06 25.90 4.75
N MET A 77 -6.68 25.70 5.91
CA MET A 77 -5.97 25.29 7.11
C MET A 77 -5.46 23.86 6.95
N VAL A 78 -4.15 23.67 7.21
CA VAL A 78 -3.46 22.38 7.08
C VAL A 78 -2.64 22.06 8.34
N PRO A 79 -2.29 20.78 8.57
CA PRO A 79 -1.26 20.42 9.55
C PRO A 79 0.09 21.06 9.22
N ILE A 80 0.89 21.37 10.25
CA ILE A 80 2.22 21.98 10.06
C ILE A 80 3.14 21.13 9.17
N GLY A 81 3.01 19.80 9.26
CA GLY A 81 3.76 18.88 8.41
C GLY A 81 3.44 19.05 6.92
N ALA A 82 2.16 19.25 6.58
CA ALA A 82 1.74 19.48 5.19
C ALA A 82 2.20 20.85 4.67
N LEU A 83 2.17 21.91 5.50
CA LEU A 83 2.78 23.20 5.15
C LEU A 83 4.27 23.01 4.84
N ALA A 84 4.99 22.29 5.71
CA ALA A 84 6.41 22.04 5.57
C ALA A 84 6.78 21.21 4.33
N GLU A 85 5.89 20.31 3.88
CA GLU A 85 6.04 19.58 2.60
C GLU A 85 5.99 20.52 1.40
N VAL A 86 4.92 21.27 1.29
CA VAL A 86 4.73 22.22 0.18
C VAL A 86 5.81 23.29 0.18
N ALA A 87 6.15 23.85 1.35
CA ALA A 87 7.20 24.85 1.45
C ALA A 87 8.59 24.32 1.10
N GLY A 88 8.88 23.07 1.43
CA GLY A 88 10.17 22.43 1.16
C GLY A 88 10.46 22.22 -0.33
N ASP A 89 9.42 22.13 -1.16
CA ASP A 89 9.55 22.06 -2.61
C ASP A 89 9.78 23.44 -3.26
N LEU A 90 9.35 24.51 -2.58
CA LEU A 90 9.41 25.87 -3.10
C LEU A 90 10.66 26.64 -2.64
N ILE A 91 11.09 26.42 -1.39
CA ILE A 91 12.14 27.20 -0.74
C ILE A 91 13.13 26.33 0.02
N GLU A 92 14.39 26.65 -0.08
CA GLU A 92 15.47 26.07 0.72
C GLU A 92 16.20 27.14 1.52
N LEU A 93 16.33 26.93 2.82
CA LEU A 93 17.00 27.84 3.74
C LEU A 93 18.33 27.24 4.19
N HIS A 94 19.42 27.96 3.98
CA HIS A 94 20.80 27.62 4.38
C HIS A 94 21.29 28.57 5.48
N GLY A 95 21.55 28.07 6.68
CA GLY A 95 21.96 28.83 7.84
C GLY A 95 21.78 28.08 9.16
N GLN A 96 21.80 28.77 10.31
CA GLN A 96 21.69 28.15 11.63
C GLN A 96 20.31 27.45 11.89
N HIS A 97 19.27 27.74 11.13
CA HIS A 97 17.91 27.25 11.34
C HIS A 97 17.43 26.27 10.26
N GLN A 98 18.28 25.33 9.86
CA GLN A 98 18.01 24.39 8.76
C GLN A 98 16.99 23.32 9.15
N HIS A 99 15.85 23.25 8.47
CA HIS A 99 14.81 22.23 8.74
C HIS A 99 14.63 21.15 7.66
N ARG A 100 15.03 21.37 6.39
CA ARG A 100 15.01 20.35 5.33
C ARG A 100 16.07 20.66 4.28
N SER A 101 17.32 20.51 4.64
CA SER A 101 18.43 20.72 3.72
C SER A 101 19.13 19.41 3.38
N LEU A 102 20.05 19.46 2.44
CA LEU A 102 21.02 18.39 2.12
C LEU A 102 21.84 17.89 3.33
N VAL A 103 21.48 18.30 4.55
CA VAL A 103 22.03 17.79 5.82
C VAL A 103 21.45 16.41 6.15
N HIS A 104 20.23 16.09 5.67
CA HIS A 104 19.58 14.81 5.94
C HIS A 104 19.94 13.76 4.89
N SER A 105 20.16 12.51 5.32
CA SER A 105 20.60 11.40 4.46
C SER A 105 19.67 11.16 3.26
N ASP A 106 18.35 11.25 3.46
CA ASP A 106 17.39 11.09 2.36
C ASP A 106 17.51 12.16 1.27
N ALA A 107 17.81 13.41 1.66
CA ALA A 107 18.04 14.48 0.70
C ALA A 107 19.40 14.31 0.00
N GLN A 108 20.43 13.86 0.72
CA GLN A 108 21.75 13.54 0.15
C GLN A 108 21.66 12.41 -0.87
N ARG A 109 20.93 11.35 -0.55
CA ARG A 109 20.68 10.25 -1.48
C ARG A 109 19.98 10.73 -2.73
N ARG A 110 18.86 11.49 -2.60
CA ARG A 110 18.15 12.05 -3.76
C ARG A 110 19.04 12.94 -4.62
N ALA A 111 19.87 13.77 -3.99
CA ALA A 111 20.81 14.63 -4.72
C ALA A 111 21.85 13.83 -5.51
N LEU A 112 22.39 12.77 -4.91
CA LEU A 112 23.30 11.85 -5.61
C LEU A 112 22.60 11.09 -6.74
N ASP A 113 21.37 10.61 -6.51
CA ASP A 113 20.57 9.89 -7.51
C ASP A 113 20.29 10.78 -8.73
N LEU A 114 19.93 12.03 -8.50
CA LEU A 114 19.69 13.02 -9.55
C LEU A 114 20.97 13.32 -10.33
N PHE A 115 22.09 13.57 -9.64
CA PHE A 115 23.39 13.78 -10.27
C PHE A 115 23.86 12.59 -11.10
N ALA A 116 23.54 11.38 -10.64
CA ALA A 116 23.87 10.13 -11.32
C ALA A 116 22.90 9.79 -12.47
N GLY A 117 21.75 10.47 -12.58
CA GLY A 117 20.71 10.17 -13.57
C GLY A 117 20.04 8.82 -13.34
N ILE A 118 19.83 8.40 -12.08
CA ILE A 118 19.28 7.09 -11.73
C ILE A 118 17.77 7.05 -11.95
N ASP A 119 17.31 6.01 -12.68
CA ASP A 119 15.88 5.72 -12.88
C ASP A 119 15.27 5.05 -11.64
N LEU A 120 14.87 5.85 -10.66
CA LEU A 120 14.20 5.37 -9.45
C LEU A 120 12.82 4.73 -9.69
N PRO A 121 11.95 5.19 -10.60
CA PRO A 121 10.73 4.51 -11.02
C PRO A 121 10.92 3.02 -11.32
N LEU A 122 11.99 2.63 -11.98
CA LEU A 122 12.28 1.23 -12.28
C LEU A 122 12.47 0.38 -11.00
N LEU A 123 13.21 0.92 -10.02
CA LEU A 123 13.39 0.28 -8.71
C LEU A 123 12.06 0.17 -7.95
N GLY A 124 11.27 1.24 -7.96
CA GLY A 124 9.94 1.26 -7.34
C GLY A 124 9.02 0.20 -7.92
N THR A 125 8.96 0.09 -9.25
CA THR A 125 8.15 -0.90 -9.96
C THR A 125 8.57 -2.33 -9.62
N ALA A 126 9.87 -2.62 -9.58
CA ALA A 126 10.37 -3.95 -9.24
C ALA A 126 10.02 -4.34 -7.80
N ARG A 127 10.15 -3.42 -6.84
CA ARG A 127 9.76 -3.61 -5.43
C ARG A 127 8.26 -3.85 -5.28
N GLN A 128 7.44 -3.08 -5.97
CA GLN A 128 5.98 -3.22 -5.93
C GLN A 128 5.54 -4.55 -6.55
N HIS A 129 6.18 -4.97 -7.64
CA HIS A 129 5.88 -6.26 -8.27
C HIS A 129 6.19 -7.43 -7.33
N LEU A 130 7.36 -7.46 -6.70
CA LEU A 130 7.71 -8.49 -5.72
C LEU A 130 6.74 -8.49 -4.53
N ARG A 131 6.40 -7.32 -3.97
CA ARG A 131 5.46 -7.23 -2.86
C ARG A 131 4.11 -7.82 -3.24
N ARG A 132 3.54 -7.46 -4.41
CA ARG A 132 2.26 -7.98 -4.88
C ARG A 132 2.25 -9.52 -4.96
N LEU A 133 3.32 -10.14 -5.50
CA LEU A 133 3.42 -11.59 -5.58
C LEU A 133 3.54 -12.25 -4.20
N THR A 134 4.24 -11.61 -3.28
CA THR A 134 4.39 -12.09 -1.89
C THR A 134 3.05 -12.01 -1.15
N ASP A 135 2.34 -10.89 -1.26
CA ASP A 135 1.02 -10.70 -0.65
C ASP A 135 0.00 -11.73 -1.20
N GLU A 136 0.04 -12.04 -2.51
CA GLU A 136 -0.78 -13.07 -3.14
C GLU A 136 -0.43 -14.46 -2.60
N SER A 137 0.86 -14.77 -2.45
CA SER A 137 1.31 -16.05 -1.88
C SER A 137 0.90 -16.21 -0.42
N GLU A 138 0.99 -15.15 0.38
CA GLU A 138 0.55 -15.15 1.78
C GLU A 138 -0.98 -15.34 1.90
N ALA A 139 -1.75 -14.73 1.00
CA ALA A 139 -3.21 -14.88 0.96
C ALA A 139 -3.64 -16.31 0.63
N LEU A 140 -2.89 -17.05 -0.21
CA LEU A 140 -3.11 -18.47 -0.52
C LEU A 140 -2.55 -19.38 0.57
N GLY A 141 -1.62 -18.91 1.39
CA GLY A 141 -0.94 -19.64 2.45
C GLY A 141 -1.85 -19.94 3.64
N GLY A 142 -2.61 -21.06 3.60
CA GLY A 142 -3.31 -21.63 4.76
C GLY A 142 -2.51 -22.77 5.42
N ASP A 143 -3.05 -23.34 6.52
CA ASP A 143 -2.46 -24.55 7.13
C ASP A 143 -2.51 -25.73 6.15
N ALA A 144 -1.34 -26.07 5.56
CA ALA A 144 -1.21 -27.16 4.61
C ALA A 144 -1.73 -28.51 5.16
N ARG A 145 -1.63 -28.74 6.48
CA ARG A 145 -2.16 -29.94 7.13
C ARG A 145 -3.69 -29.93 7.18
N GLN A 146 -4.29 -28.76 7.36
CA GLN A 146 -5.74 -28.61 7.35
C GLN A 146 -6.29 -28.81 5.94
N ARG A 147 -5.65 -28.25 4.92
CA ARG A 147 -6.00 -28.46 3.50
C ARG A 147 -5.87 -29.92 3.10
N ALA A 148 -4.77 -30.60 3.44
CA ALA A 148 -4.60 -32.02 3.13
C ALA A 148 -5.72 -32.87 3.73
N ARG A 149 -6.13 -32.61 4.98
CA ARG A 149 -7.26 -33.30 5.62
C ARG A 149 -8.59 -33.02 4.93
N GLU A 150 -8.81 -31.77 4.52
CA GLU A 150 -10.01 -31.36 3.77
C GLU A 150 -10.08 -32.10 2.42
N VAL A 151 -8.97 -32.17 1.70
CA VAL A 151 -8.87 -32.90 0.42
C VAL A 151 -9.18 -34.39 0.61
N GLU A 152 -8.57 -35.04 1.60
CA GLU A 152 -8.85 -36.46 1.89
C GLU A 152 -10.31 -36.70 2.23
N MET A 153 -10.90 -35.84 3.06
CA MET A 153 -12.30 -35.94 3.43
C MET A 153 -13.23 -35.75 2.22
N LEU A 154 -12.99 -34.74 1.40
CA LEU A 154 -13.79 -34.48 0.20
C LEU A 154 -13.70 -35.63 -0.80
N ARG A 155 -12.50 -36.20 -1.03
CA ARG A 155 -12.30 -37.35 -1.90
C ARG A 155 -13.08 -38.56 -1.40
N TYR A 156 -12.98 -38.87 -0.10
CA TYR A 156 -13.72 -39.96 0.50
C TYR A 156 -15.25 -39.80 0.33
N GLN A 157 -15.77 -38.61 0.60
CA GLN A 157 -17.20 -38.31 0.48
C GLN A 157 -17.70 -38.44 -0.97
N ILE A 158 -16.93 -37.91 -1.92
CA ILE A 158 -17.24 -38.03 -3.37
C ILE A 158 -17.24 -39.50 -3.78
N GLU A 159 -16.21 -40.27 -3.39
CA GLU A 159 -16.05 -41.68 -3.75
C GLU A 159 -17.18 -42.56 -3.14
N GLU A 160 -17.57 -42.29 -1.91
CA GLU A 160 -18.68 -42.98 -1.26
C GLU A 160 -20.03 -42.75 -1.98
N ILE A 161 -20.31 -41.50 -2.39
CA ILE A 161 -21.55 -41.15 -3.09
C ILE A 161 -21.53 -41.68 -4.53
N GLU A 162 -20.40 -41.53 -5.24
CA GLU A 162 -20.25 -42.05 -6.61
C GLU A 162 -20.31 -43.58 -6.66
N GLY A 163 -19.73 -44.23 -5.65
CA GLY A 163 -19.79 -45.70 -5.51
C GLY A 163 -21.20 -46.24 -5.37
N ALA A 164 -22.11 -45.44 -4.85
CA ALA A 164 -23.54 -45.80 -4.76
C ALA A 164 -24.27 -45.78 -6.12
N ARG A 165 -23.70 -45.16 -7.15
CA ARG A 165 -24.23 -45.09 -8.52
C ARG A 165 -25.71 -44.68 -8.55
N ILE A 166 -26.04 -43.58 -7.88
CA ILE A 166 -27.40 -43.01 -7.85
C ILE A 166 -27.74 -42.52 -9.25
N GLU A 167 -28.81 -42.99 -9.88
CA GLU A 167 -29.19 -42.63 -11.24
C GLU A 167 -29.78 -41.23 -11.30
N ASP A 168 -30.74 -40.94 -10.40
CA ASP A 168 -31.34 -39.62 -10.26
C ASP A 168 -31.85 -39.37 -8.82
N GLY A 169 -32.39 -38.16 -8.59
CA GLY A 169 -32.88 -37.74 -7.27
C GLY A 169 -34.17 -38.39 -6.83
N ASP A 170 -34.92 -39.01 -7.76
CA ASP A 170 -36.23 -39.61 -7.55
C ASP A 170 -36.16 -41.14 -7.49
N GLU A 171 -34.97 -41.75 -7.63
CA GLU A 171 -34.76 -43.20 -7.65
C GLU A 171 -35.37 -43.89 -6.42
N ASP A 172 -35.23 -43.33 -5.19
CA ASP A 172 -35.80 -43.92 -3.97
C ASP A 172 -37.35 -43.95 -4.01
N ALA A 173 -37.98 -42.90 -4.52
CA ALA A 173 -39.43 -42.83 -4.63
C ALA A 173 -39.97 -43.87 -5.63
N GLY A 174 -39.24 -44.09 -6.73
CA GLY A 174 -39.59 -45.16 -7.69
C GLY A 174 -39.46 -46.54 -7.06
N LEU A 175 -38.40 -46.79 -6.33
CA LEU A 175 -38.18 -48.07 -5.60
C LEU A 175 -39.18 -48.26 -4.47
N GLU A 176 -39.64 -47.21 -3.79
CA GLU A 176 -40.68 -47.28 -2.76
C GLU A 176 -42.00 -47.80 -3.33
N ILE A 177 -42.43 -47.25 -4.46
CA ILE A 177 -43.65 -47.71 -5.16
C ILE A 177 -43.53 -49.18 -5.58
N GLU A 178 -42.35 -49.60 -6.10
CA GLU A 178 -42.09 -50.98 -6.50
C GLU A 178 -42.06 -51.93 -5.30
N GLU A 179 -41.45 -51.52 -4.16
CA GLU A 179 -41.39 -52.26 -2.91
C GLU A 179 -42.83 -52.55 -2.38
N ASP A 180 -43.66 -51.50 -2.31
CA ASP A 180 -45.03 -51.62 -1.84
C ASP A 180 -45.88 -52.59 -2.71
N ARG A 181 -45.68 -52.50 -4.06
CA ARG A 181 -46.36 -53.40 -4.99
C ARG A 181 -45.96 -54.86 -4.80
N LEU A 182 -44.65 -55.14 -4.71
CA LEU A 182 -44.14 -56.51 -4.52
C LEU A 182 -44.51 -57.11 -3.14
N ALA A 183 -44.38 -56.28 -2.11
CA ALA A 183 -44.80 -56.72 -0.75
C ALA A 183 -46.28 -56.99 -0.65
N ALA A 184 -47.12 -56.17 -1.27
CA ALA A 184 -48.57 -56.42 -1.32
C ALA A 184 -48.90 -57.70 -2.10
N ALA A 185 -48.29 -57.95 -3.25
CA ALA A 185 -48.45 -59.15 -4.05
C ALA A 185 -48.05 -60.39 -3.27
N GLY A 186 -46.89 -60.37 -2.60
CA GLY A 186 -46.48 -61.51 -1.74
C GLY A 186 -47.41 -61.78 -0.58
N ALA A 187 -47.89 -60.74 0.12
CA ALA A 187 -48.85 -60.90 1.21
C ALA A 187 -50.23 -61.48 0.75
N HIS A 188 -50.70 -61.00 -0.40
CA HIS A 188 -51.99 -61.54 -0.97
C HIS A 188 -51.85 -62.99 -1.41
N ARG A 189 -50.73 -63.38 -2.07
CA ARG A 189 -50.41 -64.73 -2.45
C ARG A 189 -50.31 -65.65 -1.24
N GLU A 190 -49.67 -65.25 -0.17
CA GLU A 190 -49.55 -65.98 1.07
C GLU A 190 -50.94 -66.18 1.73
N ALA A 191 -51.77 -65.14 1.74
CA ALA A 191 -53.12 -65.22 2.24
C ALA A 191 -53.97 -66.18 1.43
N ALA A 192 -53.88 -66.15 0.09
CA ALA A 192 -54.60 -67.10 -0.79
C ALA A 192 -54.07 -68.52 -0.61
N ALA A 193 -52.78 -68.74 -0.47
CA ALA A 193 -52.20 -70.07 -0.22
C ALA A 193 -52.66 -70.66 1.13
N ARG A 194 -52.69 -69.84 2.18
CA ARG A 194 -53.27 -70.30 3.50
C ARG A 194 -54.74 -70.66 3.42
N ALA A 195 -55.52 -69.83 2.71
CA ALA A 195 -56.96 -70.15 2.52
C ALA A 195 -57.16 -71.42 1.69
N LEU A 196 -56.36 -71.57 0.59
CA LEU A 196 -56.41 -72.81 -0.21
C LEU A 196 -56.01 -74.02 0.62
N SER A 197 -54.99 -74.00 1.42
CA SER A 197 -54.59 -75.10 2.32
C SER A 197 -55.65 -75.46 3.34
N ALA A 198 -56.37 -74.47 3.89
CA ALA A 198 -57.47 -74.72 4.81
C ALA A 198 -58.66 -75.43 4.14
N LEU A 199 -58.91 -75.17 2.84
CA LEU A 199 -59.98 -75.84 2.10
C LEU A 199 -59.56 -77.23 1.65
N THR A 200 -58.36 -77.45 1.16
CA THR A 200 -57.92 -78.72 0.53
C THR A 200 -57.15 -79.65 1.47
N GLY A 201 -56.60 -79.14 2.57
CA GLY A 201 -55.73 -79.89 3.49
C GLY A 201 -54.44 -80.38 2.88
N SER A 202 -53.57 -80.97 3.73
CA SER A 202 -52.32 -81.64 3.28
C SER A 202 -52.39 -83.20 3.52
N ASP A 203 -53.24 -83.68 4.41
CA ASP A 203 -53.35 -85.12 4.83
C ASP A 203 -54.80 -85.47 5.11
N ASP A 204 -55.70 -85.29 4.17
CA ASP A 204 -57.16 -85.58 4.31
C ASP A 204 -57.87 -84.81 5.48
N ASP A 205 -57.29 -83.64 5.87
CA ASP A 205 -57.81 -82.82 6.99
C ASP A 205 -58.38 -81.46 6.51
N GLY A 206 -58.60 -81.33 5.23
CA GLY A 206 -59.22 -80.16 4.64
C GLY A 206 -60.72 -80.04 4.89
N ALA A 207 -61.26 -78.82 4.72
CA ALA A 207 -62.70 -78.62 4.85
C ALA A 207 -63.49 -79.43 3.84
N LEU A 208 -62.96 -79.60 2.62
CA LEU A 208 -63.57 -80.43 1.59
C LEU A 208 -63.58 -81.91 1.98
N ASP A 209 -62.50 -82.41 2.58
CA ASP A 209 -62.41 -83.80 3.04
C ASP A 209 -63.42 -84.10 4.17
N ARG A 210 -63.47 -83.17 5.13
CA ARG A 210 -64.45 -83.29 6.24
C ARG A 210 -65.88 -83.23 5.77
N LEU A 211 -66.20 -82.47 4.75
CA LEU A 211 -67.53 -82.46 4.15
C LEU A 211 -67.80 -83.74 3.33
N ALA A 212 -66.79 -84.30 2.68
CA ALA A 212 -66.88 -85.56 1.98
C ALA A 212 -67.21 -86.73 2.98
N ASP A 213 -66.54 -86.77 4.12
CA ASP A 213 -66.79 -87.71 5.19
C ASP A 213 -68.24 -87.56 5.73
N ALA A 214 -68.64 -86.27 5.92
CA ALA A 214 -70.04 -86.02 6.35
C ALA A 214 -71.09 -86.52 5.32
N SER A 215 -70.83 -86.26 4.02
CA SER A 215 -71.71 -86.77 2.94
C SER A 215 -71.73 -88.31 2.88
N ALA A 216 -70.53 -88.93 3.02
CA ALA A 216 -70.47 -90.41 3.07
C ALA A 216 -71.24 -90.98 4.23
N ALA A 217 -71.22 -90.39 5.41
CA ALA A 217 -72.02 -90.82 6.58
C ALA A 217 -73.53 -90.65 6.39
N LEU A 218 -73.94 -89.73 5.54
CA LEU A 218 -75.38 -89.48 5.24
C LEU A 218 -75.89 -90.28 4.05
N ALA A 219 -75.05 -90.80 3.21
CA ALA A 219 -75.35 -91.48 1.98
C ALA A 219 -76.24 -92.73 2.21
N GLY A 220 -77.30 -92.94 1.38
CA GLY A 220 -78.24 -94.09 1.47
C GLY A 220 -79.27 -94.05 2.60
N ARG A 221 -79.35 -92.88 3.33
CA ARG A 221 -80.33 -92.70 4.43
C ARG A 221 -81.45 -91.77 3.97
N GLU A 222 -82.58 -92.39 3.50
CA GLU A 222 -83.73 -91.65 2.99
C GLU A 222 -84.20 -90.47 3.82
N PRO A 223 -84.30 -90.49 5.16
CA PRO A 223 -84.68 -89.32 5.94
C PRO A 223 -83.73 -88.17 5.94
N LEU A 224 -82.49 -88.42 5.52
CA LEU A 224 -81.40 -87.43 5.53
C LEU A 224 -80.95 -86.96 4.10
N ALA A 225 -81.66 -87.46 3.05
CA ALA A 225 -81.32 -87.15 1.63
C ALA A 225 -81.29 -85.67 1.32
N ALA A 226 -82.18 -84.87 1.91
CA ALA A 226 -82.18 -83.41 1.73
C ALA A 226 -80.99 -82.71 2.38
N VAL A 227 -80.49 -83.25 3.52
CA VAL A 227 -79.26 -82.69 4.19
C VAL A 227 -78.02 -83.09 3.41
N ASP A 228 -77.94 -84.36 2.92
CA ASP A 228 -76.83 -84.81 2.08
C ASP A 228 -76.72 -83.99 0.77
N ALA A 229 -77.87 -83.71 0.13
CA ALA A 229 -77.85 -82.83 -1.08
C ALA A 229 -77.32 -81.44 -0.79
N ARG A 230 -77.62 -80.87 0.39
CA ARG A 230 -77.03 -79.53 0.79
C ARG A 230 -75.56 -79.61 1.09
N VAL A 231 -75.07 -80.69 1.73
CA VAL A 231 -73.67 -80.93 1.98
C VAL A 231 -72.91 -81.01 0.66
N ARG A 232 -73.41 -81.75 -0.35
CA ARG A 232 -72.80 -81.87 -1.67
C ARG A 232 -72.83 -80.56 -2.42
N SER A 233 -73.87 -79.73 -2.29
CA SER A 233 -73.89 -78.38 -2.89
C SER A 233 -72.79 -77.50 -2.30
N SER A 234 -72.65 -77.51 -0.97
CA SER A 234 -71.58 -76.76 -0.28
C SER A 234 -70.16 -77.23 -0.67
N MET A 235 -69.99 -78.54 -0.88
CA MET A 235 -68.71 -79.08 -1.41
C MET A 235 -68.39 -78.54 -2.80
N GLY A 236 -69.42 -78.49 -3.70
CA GLY A 236 -69.22 -77.88 -5.02
C GLY A 236 -68.79 -76.45 -4.95
N GLU A 237 -69.47 -75.63 -4.15
CA GLU A 237 -69.11 -74.20 -3.96
C GLU A 237 -67.69 -74.01 -3.40
N LEU A 238 -67.32 -74.83 -2.38
CA LEU A 238 -65.97 -74.77 -1.81
C LEU A 238 -64.86 -75.27 -2.79
N SER A 239 -65.20 -76.27 -3.65
CA SER A 239 -64.30 -76.74 -4.71
C SER A 239 -64.00 -75.64 -5.76
N ASP A 240 -65.05 -74.88 -6.13
CA ASP A 240 -64.90 -73.76 -7.05
C ASP A 240 -64.04 -72.66 -6.41
N LEU A 241 -64.29 -72.31 -5.16
CA LEU A 241 -63.45 -71.37 -4.42
C LEU A 241 -61.98 -71.84 -4.31
N ALA A 242 -61.76 -73.14 -4.07
CA ALA A 242 -60.41 -73.68 -4.03
C ALA A 242 -59.71 -73.59 -5.38
N THR A 243 -60.44 -73.69 -6.49
CA THR A 243 -59.90 -73.50 -7.85
C THR A 243 -59.59 -72.06 -8.13
N GLU A 244 -60.46 -71.14 -7.74
CA GLU A 244 -60.18 -69.70 -7.84
C GLU A 244 -58.94 -69.32 -7.04
N LEU A 245 -58.83 -69.73 -5.78
CA LEU A 245 -57.64 -69.47 -4.93
C LEU A 245 -56.40 -70.10 -5.50
N ARG A 246 -56.43 -71.28 -6.11
CA ARG A 246 -55.29 -71.91 -6.77
C ARG A 246 -54.83 -71.07 -7.95
N THR A 247 -55.79 -70.56 -8.74
CA THR A 247 -55.45 -69.64 -9.86
C THR A 247 -54.75 -68.40 -9.37
N VAL A 248 -55.20 -67.76 -8.26
CA VAL A 248 -54.55 -66.62 -7.63
C VAL A 248 -53.10 -66.93 -7.20
N VAL A 249 -52.89 -68.07 -6.51
CA VAL A 249 -51.57 -68.51 -6.04
C VAL A 249 -50.62 -68.78 -7.21
N GLU A 250 -51.10 -69.30 -8.35
CA GLU A 250 -50.30 -69.68 -9.50
C GLU A 250 -50.04 -68.50 -10.45
N THR A 251 -50.94 -67.52 -10.56
CA THR A 251 -50.81 -66.39 -11.53
C THR A 251 -50.27 -65.13 -10.94
N TRP A 252 -50.30 -64.95 -9.65
CA TRP A 252 -49.69 -63.75 -9.05
C TRP A 252 -48.18 -63.94 -8.92
N GLU A 253 -47.45 -63.11 -9.74
CA GLU A 253 -46.01 -63.03 -9.68
C GLU A 253 -45.56 -62.33 -8.40
N ASP A 254 -44.89 -63.06 -7.51
CA ASP A 254 -44.05 -62.49 -6.45
C ASP A 254 -42.59 -62.69 -6.81
N ASP A 255 -41.79 -61.66 -6.54
CA ASP A 255 -40.32 -61.71 -6.73
C ASP A 255 -39.65 -61.36 -5.40
N PRO A 256 -39.45 -62.33 -4.53
CA PRO A 256 -38.78 -62.08 -3.24
C PRO A 256 -37.35 -61.67 -3.39
N GLN A 257 -36.67 -62.08 -4.46
CA GLN A 257 -35.29 -61.68 -4.72
C GLN A 257 -35.24 -60.19 -5.09
N ARG A 258 -36.09 -59.76 -6.00
CA ARG A 258 -36.19 -58.35 -6.39
C ARG A 258 -36.61 -57.47 -5.21
N LEU A 259 -37.51 -57.94 -4.37
CA LEU A 259 -37.92 -57.22 -3.15
C LEU A 259 -36.72 -56.98 -2.20
N GLU A 260 -35.88 -58.00 -2.00
CA GLU A 260 -34.69 -57.91 -1.16
C GLU A 260 -33.63 -56.99 -1.78
N GLU A 261 -33.46 -57.03 -3.11
CA GLU A 261 -32.56 -56.10 -3.83
C GLU A 261 -33.01 -54.64 -3.62
N ILE A 262 -34.30 -54.36 -3.76
CA ILE A 262 -34.88 -53.02 -3.55
C ILE A 262 -34.64 -52.55 -2.11
N ARG A 263 -34.92 -53.39 -1.14
CA ARG A 263 -34.73 -53.08 0.28
C ARG A 263 -33.26 -52.75 0.59
N THR A 264 -32.37 -53.54 0.07
CA THR A 264 -30.91 -53.30 0.22
C THR A 264 -30.51 -51.99 -0.42
N ARG A 265 -31.01 -51.67 -1.61
CA ARG A 265 -30.75 -50.43 -2.34
C ARG A 265 -31.30 -49.21 -1.56
N ARG A 266 -32.55 -49.28 -1.09
CA ARG A 266 -33.17 -48.23 -0.27
C ARG A 266 -32.45 -48.03 1.08
N GLN A 267 -31.95 -49.11 1.68
CA GLN A 267 -31.14 -49.02 2.90
C GLN A 267 -29.83 -48.23 2.66
N LEU A 268 -29.17 -48.47 1.54
CA LEU A 268 -27.99 -47.68 1.13
C LEU A 268 -28.33 -46.20 0.97
N PHE A 269 -29.45 -45.90 0.32
CA PHE A 269 -29.89 -44.50 0.15
C PHE A 269 -30.16 -43.80 1.48
N ARG A 270 -30.88 -44.43 2.39
CA ARG A 270 -31.11 -43.91 3.75
C ARG A 270 -29.82 -43.65 4.53
N LEU A 271 -28.77 -44.44 4.30
CA LEU A 271 -27.45 -44.22 4.90
C LEU A 271 -26.78 -42.96 4.33
N LEU A 272 -26.85 -42.78 3.02
CA LEU A 272 -26.29 -41.62 2.34
C LEU A 272 -27.03 -40.32 2.68
N GLU A 273 -28.37 -40.39 2.68
CA GLU A 273 -29.25 -39.28 3.08
C GLU A 273 -28.95 -38.79 4.49
N ARG A 274 -28.78 -39.69 5.42
CA ARG A 274 -28.45 -39.36 6.81
C ARG A 274 -27.09 -38.70 6.97
N LYS A 275 -26.14 -38.97 6.04
CA LYS A 275 -24.79 -38.40 6.08
C LYS A 275 -24.67 -37.08 5.31
N TYR A 276 -25.33 -36.97 4.17
CA TYR A 276 -25.02 -35.98 3.16
C TYR A 276 -26.19 -35.09 2.72
N GLY A 277 -27.45 -35.46 3.02
CA GLY A 277 -28.61 -34.66 2.66
C GLY A 277 -29.93 -35.33 3.04
N ALA A 278 -31.03 -34.58 3.08
CA ALA A 278 -32.33 -35.11 3.47
C ALA A 278 -33.02 -35.92 2.34
N THR A 279 -32.52 -35.86 1.12
CA THR A 279 -33.05 -36.54 -0.07
C THR A 279 -31.87 -36.95 -0.98
N LEU A 280 -32.11 -37.90 -1.91
CA LEU A 280 -31.09 -38.28 -2.90
C LEU A 280 -30.66 -37.09 -3.77
N SER A 281 -31.56 -36.19 -4.15
CA SER A 281 -31.24 -34.94 -4.83
C SER A 281 -30.31 -34.07 -3.99
N GLY A 282 -30.51 -34.01 -2.65
CA GLY A 282 -29.62 -33.36 -1.72
C GLY A 282 -28.23 -34.00 -1.66
N VAL A 283 -28.15 -35.33 -1.67
CA VAL A 283 -26.88 -36.09 -1.70
C VAL A 283 -26.12 -35.81 -2.98
N LEU A 284 -26.78 -35.79 -4.13
CA LEU A 284 -26.16 -35.45 -5.43
C LEU A 284 -25.66 -33.99 -5.47
N SER A 285 -26.45 -33.06 -4.91
CA SER A 285 -26.04 -31.64 -4.78
C SER A 285 -24.80 -31.50 -3.91
N PHE A 286 -24.75 -32.18 -2.77
CA PHE A 286 -23.57 -32.21 -1.90
C PHE A 286 -22.33 -32.73 -2.62
N ALA A 287 -22.43 -33.83 -3.37
CA ALA A 287 -21.33 -34.35 -4.16
C ALA A 287 -20.86 -33.33 -5.20
N GLY A 288 -21.78 -32.60 -5.83
CA GLY A 288 -21.46 -31.50 -6.76
C GLY A 288 -20.71 -30.35 -6.09
N GLU A 289 -21.08 -29.97 -4.88
CA GLU A 289 -20.39 -28.95 -4.09
C GLU A 289 -19.00 -29.42 -3.64
N ALA A 290 -18.90 -30.65 -3.17
CA ALA A 290 -17.64 -31.26 -2.77
C ALA A 290 -16.62 -31.29 -3.92
N ARG A 291 -17.07 -31.65 -5.16
CA ARG A 291 -16.21 -31.61 -6.35
C ARG A 291 -15.74 -30.20 -6.70
N ARG A 292 -16.64 -29.20 -6.63
CA ARG A 292 -16.26 -27.80 -6.87
C ARG A 292 -15.25 -27.33 -5.84
N ARG A 293 -15.42 -27.66 -4.58
CA ARG A 293 -14.48 -27.29 -3.51
C ARG A 293 -13.13 -27.97 -3.69
N LEU A 294 -13.10 -29.24 -4.03
CA LEU A 294 -11.85 -29.98 -4.34
C LEU A 294 -11.11 -29.36 -5.52
N ALA A 295 -11.82 -29.04 -6.61
CA ALA A 295 -11.22 -28.38 -7.77
C ALA A 295 -10.68 -26.99 -7.45
N ALA A 296 -11.31 -26.22 -6.54
CA ALA A 296 -10.83 -24.93 -6.07
C ALA A 296 -9.51 -25.09 -5.29
N ILE A 297 -9.42 -26.05 -4.37
CA ILE A 297 -8.19 -26.35 -3.62
C ILE A 297 -7.05 -26.77 -4.57
N ASP A 298 -7.31 -27.63 -5.54
CA ASP A 298 -6.32 -28.04 -6.54
C ASP A 298 -5.84 -26.87 -7.43
N HIS A 299 -6.71 -25.88 -7.66
CA HIS A 299 -6.33 -24.66 -8.38
C HIS A 299 -5.45 -23.74 -7.51
N GLU A 300 -5.83 -23.54 -6.24
CA GLU A 300 -5.05 -22.77 -5.27
C GLU A 300 -3.64 -23.34 -5.07
N ASP A 301 -3.51 -24.67 -4.93
CA ASP A 301 -2.22 -25.34 -4.76
C ASP A 301 -1.32 -25.20 -6.00
N ARG A 302 -1.88 -25.34 -7.20
CA ARG A 302 -1.13 -25.10 -8.45
C ARG A 302 -0.70 -23.63 -8.57
N ARG A 303 -1.56 -22.68 -8.17
CA ARG A 303 -1.21 -21.26 -8.16
C ARG A 303 -0.10 -20.96 -7.16
N ALA A 304 -0.14 -21.55 -5.95
CA ALA A 304 0.90 -21.39 -4.95
C ALA A 304 2.28 -21.85 -5.45
N VAL A 305 2.34 -23.00 -6.11
CA VAL A 305 3.59 -23.51 -6.72
C VAL A 305 4.09 -22.58 -7.83
N ALA A 306 3.20 -22.04 -8.66
CA ALA A 306 3.59 -21.10 -9.72
C ALA A 306 4.11 -19.78 -9.11
N LEU A 307 3.48 -19.28 -8.05
CA LEU A 307 3.89 -18.06 -7.34
C LEU A 307 5.30 -18.17 -6.75
N ASP A 308 5.70 -19.32 -6.21
CA ASP A 308 7.07 -19.52 -5.71
C ASP A 308 8.11 -19.29 -6.82
N GLY A 309 7.83 -19.79 -8.02
CA GLY A 309 8.67 -19.53 -9.19
C GLY A 309 8.70 -18.06 -9.61
N GLU A 310 7.52 -17.41 -9.67
CA GLU A 310 7.38 -15.99 -10.02
C GLU A 310 8.08 -15.08 -9.00
N ILE A 311 7.96 -15.37 -7.71
CA ILE A 311 8.65 -14.67 -6.62
C ILE A 311 10.18 -14.82 -6.76
N GLY A 312 10.67 -16.01 -7.08
CA GLY A 312 12.10 -16.25 -7.32
C GLY A 312 12.63 -15.39 -8.46
N LEU A 313 11.92 -15.32 -9.58
CA LEU A 313 12.26 -14.47 -10.72
C LEU A 313 12.19 -12.98 -10.38
N ALA A 314 11.14 -12.56 -9.68
CA ALA A 314 10.98 -11.17 -9.27
C ALA A 314 12.08 -10.71 -8.28
N ARG A 315 12.49 -11.56 -7.34
CA ARG A 315 13.63 -11.31 -6.45
C ARG A 315 14.93 -11.14 -7.22
N SER A 316 15.18 -12.02 -8.19
CA SER A 316 16.37 -11.93 -9.04
C SER A 316 16.39 -10.65 -9.89
N ALA A 317 15.25 -10.28 -10.45
CA ALA A 317 15.10 -9.04 -11.22
C ALA A 317 15.30 -7.80 -10.33
N LEU A 318 14.73 -7.77 -9.13
CA LEU A 318 14.93 -6.69 -8.16
C LEU A 318 16.42 -6.57 -7.78
N ALA A 319 17.09 -7.68 -7.46
CA ALA A 319 18.51 -7.67 -7.11
C ALA A 319 19.40 -7.12 -8.24
N GLN A 320 19.06 -7.40 -9.50
CA GLN A 320 19.75 -6.80 -10.65
C GLN A 320 19.57 -5.29 -10.74
N VAL A 321 18.35 -4.79 -10.52
CA VAL A 321 18.07 -3.35 -10.51
C VAL A 321 18.79 -2.68 -9.35
N GLU A 322 18.71 -3.25 -8.16
CA GLU A 322 19.40 -2.75 -6.96
C GLU A 322 20.92 -2.69 -7.15
N SER A 323 21.51 -3.72 -7.74
CA SER A 323 22.94 -3.75 -8.07
C SER A 323 23.35 -2.64 -9.05
N LYS A 324 22.52 -2.36 -10.06
CA LYS A 324 22.76 -1.25 -11.01
C LYS A 324 22.68 0.10 -10.31
N VAL A 325 21.69 0.31 -9.46
CA VAL A 325 21.55 1.55 -8.67
C VAL A 325 22.76 1.72 -7.75
N ALA A 326 23.17 0.69 -7.02
CA ALA A 326 24.34 0.72 -6.15
C ALA A 326 25.64 1.06 -6.91
N ALA A 327 25.82 0.46 -8.09
CA ALA A 327 26.98 0.74 -8.93
C ALA A 327 26.98 2.21 -9.40
N ALA A 328 25.85 2.71 -9.87
CA ALA A 328 25.71 4.09 -10.34
C ALA A 328 25.97 5.11 -9.20
N ARG A 329 25.46 4.87 -7.98
CA ARG A 329 25.74 5.70 -6.81
C ARG A 329 27.23 5.72 -6.45
N ARG A 330 27.86 4.53 -6.41
CA ARG A 330 29.31 4.42 -6.09
C ARG A 330 30.21 5.06 -7.17
N GLU A 331 29.78 5.05 -8.42
CA GLU A 331 30.50 5.73 -9.51
C GLU A 331 30.30 7.25 -9.45
N ALA A 332 29.08 7.71 -9.17
CA ALA A 332 28.74 9.13 -9.13
C ALA A 332 29.34 9.85 -7.89
N ALA A 333 29.40 9.19 -6.74
CA ALA A 333 29.86 9.77 -5.49
C ALA A 333 31.23 10.43 -5.58
N PRO A 334 32.31 9.79 -6.10
CA PRO A 334 33.62 10.46 -6.22
C PRO A 334 33.66 11.56 -7.30
N ARG A 335 32.73 11.56 -8.26
CA ARG A 335 32.61 12.62 -9.27
C ARG A 335 32.03 13.87 -8.64
N LEU A 336 30.85 13.74 -8.00
CA LEU A 336 30.20 14.84 -7.28
C LEU A 336 31.13 15.39 -6.18
N ALA A 337 31.80 14.53 -5.42
CA ALA A 337 32.73 14.96 -4.39
C ALA A 337 33.87 15.80 -4.95
N ARG A 338 34.41 15.48 -6.11
CA ARG A 338 35.47 16.28 -6.78
C ARG A 338 34.95 17.63 -7.25
N ASP A 339 33.75 17.69 -7.80
CA ASP A 339 33.15 18.94 -8.29
C ASP A 339 32.90 19.90 -7.12
N VAL A 340 32.30 19.40 -6.04
CA VAL A 340 32.10 20.14 -4.78
C VAL A 340 33.46 20.60 -4.20
N GLN A 341 34.44 19.70 -4.14
CA GLN A 341 35.79 20.03 -3.63
C GLN A 341 36.45 21.13 -4.46
N SER A 342 36.27 21.15 -5.77
CA SER A 342 36.77 22.20 -6.66
C SER A 342 36.14 23.55 -6.32
N THR A 343 34.84 23.60 -6.15
CA THR A 343 34.09 24.81 -5.81
C THR A 343 34.46 25.35 -4.42
N LEU A 344 34.60 24.45 -3.41
CA LEU A 344 35.00 24.84 -2.04
C LEU A 344 36.32 25.61 -2.00
N ARG A 345 37.29 25.28 -2.87
CA ARG A 345 38.57 26.01 -2.96
C ARG A 345 38.36 27.46 -3.32
N GLY A 346 37.42 27.76 -4.22
CA GLY A 346 37.05 29.14 -4.60
C GLY A 346 36.31 29.89 -3.49
N LEU A 347 35.62 29.17 -2.59
CA LEU A 347 34.81 29.74 -1.50
C LEU A 347 35.60 29.95 -0.19
N ALA A 348 36.90 30.20 -0.26
CA ALA A 348 37.77 30.35 0.91
C ALA A 348 37.84 29.10 1.84
N MET A 349 37.65 27.92 1.28
CA MET A 349 37.77 26.64 1.97
C MET A 349 38.80 25.74 1.28
N GLY A 350 39.96 26.31 0.95
CA GLY A 350 41.01 25.61 0.19
C GLY A 350 41.60 24.37 0.88
N SER A 351 41.56 24.31 2.21
CA SER A 351 42.01 23.18 3.02
C SER A 351 40.90 22.16 3.31
N ALA A 352 39.64 22.48 2.97
CA ALA A 352 38.52 21.61 3.22
C ALA A 352 38.62 20.33 2.40
N ARG A 353 38.16 19.23 2.98
CA ARG A 353 37.99 17.93 2.29
C ARG A 353 36.51 17.56 2.30
N PHE A 354 36.01 17.18 1.15
CA PHE A 354 34.65 16.72 0.99
C PHE A 354 34.63 15.28 0.47
N SER A 355 33.80 14.41 1.04
CA SER A 355 33.64 13.01 0.67
C SER A 355 32.17 12.63 0.65
N ILE A 356 31.83 11.60 -0.12
CA ILE A 356 30.52 10.99 -0.15
C ILE A 356 30.72 9.51 0.11
N SER A 357 30.22 9.03 1.26
CA SER A 357 30.14 7.61 1.59
C SER A 357 28.85 7.02 1.02
N VAL A 358 28.94 5.84 0.40
CA VAL A 358 27.81 5.08 -0.17
C VAL A 358 27.90 3.67 0.37
N GLU A 359 27.07 3.38 1.37
CA GLU A 359 27.06 2.12 2.11
C GLU A 359 25.67 1.46 2.05
N GLY A 360 25.53 0.31 2.70
CA GLY A 360 24.31 -0.47 2.77
C GLY A 360 24.24 -1.59 1.73
N ASP A 361 23.33 -2.54 2.01
CA ASP A 361 23.02 -3.67 1.15
C ASP A 361 22.01 -3.27 0.05
N GLY A 362 21.84 -4.15 -0.94
CA GLY A 362 20.90 -3.92 -2.05
C GLY A 362 21.30 -2.71 -2.89
N PRO A 363 20.47 -1.66 -2.97
CA PRO A 363 20.76 -0.48 -3.79
C PRO A 363 21.76 0.50 -3.17
N ALA A 364 22.40 0.17 -2.05
CA ALA A 364 23.33 1.05 -1.30
C ALA A 364 22.66 2.38 -0.93
N ASP A 365 21.60 2.30 -0.11
CA ASP A 365 20.74 3.44 0.24
C ASP A 365 21.34 4.39 1.29
N ASP A 366 22.40 3.96 1.99
CA ASP A 366 23.07 4.75 3.04
C ASP A 366 24.08 5.72 2.39
N VAL A 367 23.59 6.88 2.00
CA VAL A 367 24.41 7.94 1.40
C VAL A 367 24.65 9.01 2.42
N THR A 368 25.94 9.30 2.72
CA THR A 368 26.35 10.34 3.67
C THR A 368 27.36 11.27 3.05
N PHE A 369 27.06 12.59 3.09
CA PHE A 369 27.97 13.64 2.70
C PHE A 369 28.78 14.07 3.91
N GLU A 370 30.11 14.09 3.76
CA GLU A 370 31.07 14.35 4.83
C GLU A 370 31.95 15.51 4.49
N LEU A 371 32.24 16.33 5.49
CA LEU A 371 33.11 17.50 5.37
C LEU A 371 34.16 17.52 6.50
N ALA A 372 35.39 17.81 6.15
CA ALA A 372 36.39 18.32 7.08
C ALA A 372 36.72 19.75 6.62
N ALA A 373 36.33 20.75 7.42
CA ALA A 373 36.44 22.15 7.02
C ALA A 373 37.90 22.65 7.02
N ASN A 374 38.73 22.13 7.92
CA ASN A 374 40.13 22.56 8.09
C ASN A 374 41.11 21.39 7.94
N ALA A 375 42.36 21.73 7.63
CA ALA A 375 43.44 20.75 7.54
C ALA A 375 43.65 20.05 8.89
N GLY A 376 43.68 18.69 8.87
CA GLY A 376 43.88 17.89 10.07
C GLY A 376 42.60 17.49 10.82
N GLU A 377 41.46 18.07 10.47
CA GLU A 377 40.16 17.63 11.01
C GLU A 377 39.71 16.29 10.40
N PRO A 378 39.02 15.43 11.16
CA PRO A 378 38.41 14.26 10.59
C PRO A 378 37.20 14.63 9.72
N LEU A 379 36.89 13.79 8.70
CA LEU A 379 35.66 13.88 7.97
C LEU A 379 34.47 13.60 8.92
N GLN A 380 33.47 14.47 8.87
CA GLN A 380 32.24 14.34 9.67
C GLN A 380 31.03 14.57 8.78
N PRO A 381 29.91 13.87 9.04
CA PRO A 381 28.64 14.13 8.36
C PRO A 381 28.30 15.62 8.41
N LEU A 382 27.76 16.17 7.32
CA LEU A 382 27.38 17.60 7.23
C LEU A 382 26.49 18.04 8.40
N ALA A 383 25.65 17.15 8.91
CA ALA A 383 24.79 17.39 10.09
C ALA A 383 25.56 17.70 11.38
N LYS A 384 26.86 17.37 11.45
CA LYS A 384 27.73 17.56 12.63
C LYS A 384 28.71 18.74 12.49
N VAL A 385 28.68 19.43 11.35
CA VAL A 385 29.52 20.62 11.15
C VAL A 385 29.04 21.73 12.06
N ALA A 386 29.94 22.21 12.93
CA ALA A 386 29.58 23.18 13.97
C ALA A 386 29.51 24.63 13.50
N SER A 387 30.19 24.97 12.41
CA SER A 387 30.28 26.36 11.89
C SER A 387 29.17 26.61 10.87
N GLY A 388 28.26 27.54 11.16
CA GLY A 388 27.20 27.97 10.23
C GLY A 388 27.74 28.47 8.90
N GLY A 389 28.78 29.31 8.91
CA GLY A 389 29.37 29.83 7.70
C GLY A 389 30.06 28.76 6.82
N GLU A 390 30.76 27.80 7.43
CA GLU A 390 31.40 26.70 6.70
C GLU A 390 30.36 25.81 6.07
N LEU A 391 29.30 25.50 6.83
CA LEU A 391 28.17 24.69 6.34
C LEU A 391 27.43 25.40 5.20
N SER A 392 27.15 26.72 5.32
CA SER A 392 26.47 27.48 4.26
C SER A 392 27.31 27.52 2.98
N ARG A 393 28.63 27.65 3.07
CA ARG A 393 29.54 27.59 1.90
C ARG A 393 29.60 26.18 1.30
N ALA A 394 29.58 25.13 2.13
CA ALA A 394 29.52 23.75 1.64
C ALA A 394 28.22 23.48 0.90
N MET A 395 27.10 24.02 1.41
CA MET A 395 25.78 23.91 0.76
C MET A 395 25.75 24.69 -0.56
N LEU A 396 26.34 25.88 -0.61
CA LEU A 396 26.52 26.65 -1.85
C LEU A 396 27.33 25.85 -2.89
N ALA A 397 28.46 25.26 -2.47
CA ALA A 397 29.28 24.44 -3.36
C ALA A 397 28.51 23.21 -3.89
N LEU A 398 27.72 22.56 -3.04
CA LEU A 398 26.85 21.45 -3.43
C LEU A 398 25.80 21.89 -4.45
N ARG A 399 25.12 23.03 -4.22
CA ARG A 399 24.11 23.55 -5.13
C ARG A 399 24.64 23.93 -6.49
N LEU A 400 25.84 24.46 -6.55
CA LEU A 400 26.53 24.75 -7.81
C LEU A 400 26.95 23.50 -8.59
N ALA A 401 27.16 22.36 -7.87
CA ALA A 401 27.52 21.09 -8.51
C ALA A 401 26.27 20.29 -8.93
N LEU A 402 25.08 20.59 -8.37
CA LEU A 402 23.82 19.92 -8.66
C LEU A 402 23.01 20.76 -9.67
N THR A 403 22.44 20.11 -10.67
CA THR A 403 21.65 20.75 -11.74
C THR A 403 20.23 21.08 -11.33
N ASP A 404 19.73 20.50 -10.24
CA ASP A 404 18.37 20.71 -9.76
C ASP A 404 18.38 21.51 -8.45
N ALA A 405 17.75 22.68 -8.49
CA ALA A 405 17.65 23.58 -7.36
C ALA A 405 16.19 24.00 -7.16
N PRO A 406 15.73 24.17 -5.91
CA PRO A 406 14.40 24.73 -5.64
C PRO A 406 14.27 26.13 -6.22
N GLY A 407 13.01 26.55 -6.47
CA GLY A 407 12.73 27.87 -7.07
C GLY A 407 13.33 29.03 -6.28
N VAL A 408 13.36 28.94 -4.93
CA VAL A 408 13.90 29.98 -4.04
C VAL A 408 14.94 29.38 -3.09
N MET A 409 16.13 29.98 -3.04
CA MET A 409 17.18 29.64 -2.08
C MET A 409 17.56 30.84 -1.23
N VAL A 410 17.65 30.62 0.07
CA VAL A 410 18.01 31.65 1.05
C VAL A 410 19.30 31.26 1.74
N PHE A 411 20.30 32.12 1.66
CA PHE A 411 21.59 31.93 2.32
C PHE A 411 21.76 32.94 3.45
N ASP A 412 21.94 32.42 4.67
CA ASP A 412 22.30 33.20 5.85
C ASP A 412 23.70 32.80 6.32
N GLU A 413 24.47 33.75 6.83
CA GLU A 413 25.84 33.58 7.35
C GLU A 413 26.86 32.97 6.33
N VAL A 414 26.56 32.94 5.03
CA VAL A 414 27.48 32.37 4.02
C VAL A 414 28.79 33.10 3.95
N ASP A 415 28.82 34.38 4.34
CA ASP A 415 29.95 35.29 4.40
C ASP A 415 30.63 35.34 5.78
N ALA A 416 30.21 34.53 6.76
CA ALA A 416 30.82 34.47 8.06
C ALA A 416 32.28 33.98 7.99
N GLY A 417 33.20 34.76 8.55
CA GLY A 417 34.63 34.43 8.58
C GLY A 417 35.38 34.61 7.25
N VAL A 418 34.77 35.23 6.25
CA VAL A 418 35.45 35.56 4.98
C VAL A 418 35.58 37.07 4.77
N GLY A 419 36.52 37.50 3.94
CA GLY A 419 36.73 38.89 3.60
C GLY A 419 37.60 39.06 2.34
N GLY A 420 37.72 40.26 1.87
CA GLY A 420 38.58 40.57 0.71
C GLY A 420 38.17 39.82 -0.56
N THR A 421 39.14 39.20 -1.23
CA THR A 421 38.93 38.47 -2.48
C THR A 421 38.03 37.24 -2.32
N ALA A 422 38.05 36.62 -1.15
CA ALA A 422 37.17 35.46 -0.84
C ALA A 422 35.68 35.85 -0.78
N ALA A 423 35.38 37.04 -0.24
CA ALA A 423 33.99 37.54 -0.21
C ALA A 423 33.49 37.86 -1.63
N ILE A 424 34.34 38.33 -2.51
CA ILE A 424 34.01 38.55 -3.93
C ILE A 424 33.68 37.20 -4.60
N ALA A 425 34.49 36.17 -4.35
CA ALA A 425 34.26 34.84 -4.91
C ALA A 425 32.97 34.21 -4.42
N VAL A 426 32.63 34.33 -3.13
CA VAL A 426 31.34 33.88 -2.57
C VAL A 426 30.18 34.63 -3.22
N GLY A 427 30.29 35.96 -3.37
CA GLY A 427 29.26 36.77 -4.02
C GLY A 427 29.04 36.37 -5.48
N ALA A 428 30.15 36.16 -6.24
CA ALA A 428 30.08 35.71 -7.62
C ALA A 428 29.43 34.33 -7.76
N ALA A 429 29.74 33.38 -6.87
CA ALA A 429 29.12 32.06 -6.84
C ALA A 429 27.61 32.12 -6.55
N LEU A 430 27.18 33.02 -5.64
CA LEU A 430 25.76 33.25 -5.35
C LEU A 430 25.04 33.91 -6.55
N ALA A 431 25.71 34.83 -7.25
CA ALA A 431 25.18 35.47 -8.45
C ALA A 431 25.02 34.45 -9.59
N ASP A 432 25.99 33.55 -9.78
CA ASP A 432 25.93 32.46 -10.77
C ASP A 432 24.74 31.53 -10.50
N LEU A 433 24.53 31.11 -9.23
CA LEU A 433 23.36 30.36 -8.81
C LEU A 433 22.05 31.12 -9.06
N GLY A 434 22.10 32.45 -8.92
CA GLY A 434 20.99 33.38 -9.17
C GLY A 434 20.50 33.43 -10.61
N HIS A 435 21.22 32.90 -11.59
CA HIS A 435 20.80 32.79 -12.98
C HIS A 435 19.78 31.67 -13.20
N HIS A 436 19.78 30.66 -12.32
CA HIS A 436 18.94 29.48 -12.44
C HIS A 436 17.79 29.42 -11.39
N SER A 437 17.98 30.16 -10.27
CA SER A 437 17.01 30.16 -9.15
C SER A 437 16.94 31.54 -8.52
N GLN A 438 15.86 31.85 -7.81
CA GLN A 438 15.79 33.04 -7.00
C GLN A 438 16.68 32.90 -5.75
N VAL A 439 17.80 33.61 -5.71
CA VAL A 439 18.71 33.58 -4.56
C VAL A 439 18.52 34.84 -3.71
N LEU A 440 18.23 34.64 -2.43
CA LEU A 440 18.22 35.66 -1.40
C LEU A 440 19.41 35.45 -0.46
N VAL A 441 20.27 36.46 -0.29
CA VAL A 441 21.43 36.37 0.62
C VAL A 441 21.33 37.43 1.71
N VAL A 442 21.46 37.01 2.95
CA VAL A 442 21.62 37.92 4.10
C VAL A 442 23.12 38.11 4.30
N THR A 443 23.61 39.33 4.10
CA THR A 443 25.03 39.62 4.15
C THR A 443 25.34 40.89 4.94
N HIS A 444 26.53 40.90 5.55
CA HIS A 444 27.13 42.07 6.17
C HIS A 444 28.34 42.58 5.37
N LEU A 445 28.74 41.91 4.30
CA LEU A 445 29.87 42.25 3.47
C LEU A 445 29.46 43.02 2.20
N ALA A 446 30.02 44.20 2.01
CA ALA A 446 29.77 45.01 0.82
C ALA A 446 30.18 44.30 -0.48
N GLN A 447 31.23 43.47 -0.43
CA GLN A 447 31.75 42.69 -1.57
C GLN A 447 30.72 41.65 -2.05
N VAL A 448 29.96 41.03 -1.16
CA VAL A 448 28.89 40.10 -1.49
C VAL A 448 27.67 40.85 -2.01
N ALA A 449 27.24 41.90 -1.30
CA ALA A 449 26.10 42.72 -1.67
C ALA A 449 26.24 43.40 -3.03
N ALA A 450 27.46 43.79 -3.41
CA ALA A 450 27.75 44.40 -4.70
C ALA A 450 27.47 43.47 -5.89
N GLN A 451 27.58 42.12 -5.69
CA GLN A 451 27.35 41.13 -6.74
C GLN A 451 25.85 40.89 -7.03
N ALA A 452 24.96 41.43 -6.20
CA ALA A 452 23.51 41.23 -6.34
C ALA A 452 22.90 42.11 -7.44
N ASP A 453 21.89 41.59 -8.15
CA ASP A 453 21.10 42.38 -9.11
C ASP A 453 20.19 43.36 -8.39
N HIS A 454 19.66 42.93 -7.25
CA HIS A 454 18.76 43.73 -6.40
C HIS A 454 19.30 43.78 -4.97
N GLN A 455 19.10 44.92 -4.30
CA GLN A 455 19.45 45.07 -2.89
C GLN A 455 18.29 45.63 -2.08
N LEU A 456 18.02 44.98 -0.97
CA LEU A 456 17.00 45.35 -0.01
C LEU A 456 17.68 45.74 1.30
N GLU A 457 17.30 46.90 1.84
CA GLU A 457 17.81 47.35 3.15
C GLU A 457 16.77 47.18 4.23
N VAL A 458 17.15 46.54 5.33
CA VAL A 458 16.31 46.42 6.53
C VAL A 458 16.63 47.61 7.44
N ARG A 459 15.65 48.49 7.65
CA ARG A 459 15.76 49.69 8.51
C ARG A 459 14.86 49.56 9.73
N LYS A 460 15.33 50.08 10.87
CA LYS A 460 14.47 50.32 12.02
C LYS A 460 13.80 51.67 11.89
N THR A 461 12.49 51.68 12.07
CA THR A 461 11.67 52.91 12.12
C THR A 461 10.87 52.93 13.42
N GLU A 462 10.76 54.09 14.03
CA GLU A 462 9.90 54.28 15.19
C GLU A 462 8.57 54.88 14.76
N ARG A 463 7.49 54.21 15.12
CA ARG A 463 6.11 54.67 14.93
C ARG A 463 5.32 54.52 16.22
N ALA A 464 4.74 55.58 16.71
CA ALA A 464 3.92 55.58 17.92
C ALA A 464 4.65 54.97 19.17
N GLY A 465 5.93 55.31 19.34
CA GLY A 465 6.75 54.78 20.44
C GLY A 465 7.14 53.31 20.36
N ARG A 466 7.00 52.71 19.17
CA ARG A 466 7.34 51.28 18.91
C ARG A 466 8.33 51.18 17.75
N THR A 467 9.27 50.31 17.88
CA THR A 467 10.24 50.00 16.81
C THR A 467 9.62 49.00 15.83
N HIS A 468 9.72 49.30 14.55
CA HIS A 468 9.36 48.43 13.43
C HIS A 468 10.57 48.20 12.52
N ALA A 469 10.72 46.97 12.03
CA ALA A 469 11.62 46.69 10.91
C ALA A 469 10.86 46.92 9.60
N VAL A 470 11.45 47.63 8.68
CA VAL A 470 10.90 47.91 7.34
C VAL A 470 11.93 47.48 6.32
N VAL A 471 11.51 46.82 5.26
CA VAL A 471 12.36 46.44 4.13
C VAL A 471 12.17 47.46 3.01
N VAL A 472 13.24 48.05 2.52
CA VAL A 472 13.23 49.08 1.49
C VAL A 472 14.08 48.63 0.30
N PRO A 473 13.54 48.56 -0.91
CA PRO A 473 14.34 48.32 -2.11
C PRO A 473 15.22 49.53 -2.37
N LEU A 474 16.47 49.27 -2.74
CA LEU A 474 17.43 50.33 -3.04
C LEU A 474 17.59 50.51 -4.56
N ASP A 475 17.56 51.77 -5.02
CA ASP A 475 18.02 52.15 -6.35
C ASP A 475 19.56 52.22 -6.41
N ASP A 476 20.14 52.52 -7.56
CA ASP A 476 21.57 52.51 -7.77
C ASP A 476 22.33 53.48 -6.82
N GLU A 477 21.81 54.68 -6.57
CA GLU A 477 22.43 55.62 -5.63
C GLU A 477 22.23 55.16 -4.18
N GLY A 478 21.04 54.59 -3.83
CA GLY A 478 20.80 53.98 -2.53
C GLY A 478 21.77 52.82 -2.25
N ARG A 479 22.07 52.01 -3.25
CA ARG A 479 23.08 50.94 -3.16
C ARG A 479 24.47 51.50 -2.86
N VAL A 480 24.90 52.57 -3.54
CA VAL A 480 26.18 53.22 -3.26
C VAL A 480 26.26 53.73 -1.82
N VAL A 481 25.17 54.34 -1.32
CA VAL A 481 25.09 54.83 0.06
C VAL A 481 25.17 53.69 1.07
N GLU A 482 24.42 52.63 0.88
CA GLU A 482 24.42 51.47 1.79
C GLU A 482 25.74 50.69 1.76
N LEU A 483 26.32 50.47 0.57
CA LEU A 483 27.65 49.86 0.45
C LEU A 483 28.71 50.71 1.12
N SER A 484 28.64 52.07 0.99
CA SER A 484 29.55 52.99 1.69
C SER A 484 29.44 52.84 3.21
N ARG A 485 28.20 52.72 3.74
CA ARG A 485 27.92 52.44 5.16
C ARG A 485 28.54 51.11 5.59
N MET A 486 28.35 50.05 4.79
CA MET A 486 28.89 48.71 5.06
C MET A 486 30.43 48.70 5.08
N LEU A 487 31.08 49.46 4.20
CA LEU A 487 32.55 49.54 4.09
C LEU A 487 33.20 50.35 5.21
N SER A 488 32.58 51.44 5.67
CA SER A 488 33.23 52.41 6.55
C SER A 488 32.46 52.75 7.83
N GLY A 489 31.23 52.24 7.98
CA GLY A 489 30.30 52.65 9.02
C GLY A 489 29.71 54.05 8.81
N ARG A 490 30.08 54.74 7.74
CA ARG A 490 29.66 56.14 7.44
C ARG A 490 29.11 56.25 6.01
N PRO A 491 27.82 56.48 5.83
CA PRO A 491 27.21 56.57 4.51
C PRO A 491 27.70 57.75 3.68
N ASP A 492 28.22 58.82 4.33
CA ASP A 492 28.63 60.06 3.69
C ASP A 492 30.11 60.15 3.37
N SER A 493 30.90 59.12 3.61
CA SER A 493 32.33 59.09 3.33
C SER A 493 32.60 59.09 1.83
N ALA A 494 33.23 60.16 1.30
CA ALA A 494 33.55 60.32 -0.12
C ALA A 494 34.47 59.21 -0.66
N SER A 495 35.42 58.73 0.17
CA SER A 495 36.31 57.60 -0.18
C SER A 495 35.56 56.28 -0.22
N ALA A 496 34.64 56.02 0.76
CA ALA A 496 33.86 54.81 0.78
C ALA A 496 32.83 54.77 -0.37
N ARG A 497 32.20 55.88 -0.71
CA ARG A 497 31.30 55.97 -1.88
C ARG A 497 32.05 55.71 -3.19
N ARG A 498 33.27 56.18 -3.33
CA ARG A 498 34.11 55.86 -4.50
C ARG A 498 34.39 54.36 -4.56
N HIS A 499 34.80 53.79 -3.47
CA HIS A 499 35.08 52.34 -3.40
C HIS A 499 33.80 51.50 -3.62
N ALA A 500 32.64 51.93 -3.13
CA ALA A 500 31.35 51.30 -3.40
C ALA A 500 31.02 51.30 -4.89
N ARG A 501 31.26 52.43 -5.61
CA ARG A 501 31.07 52.49 -7.06
C ARG A 501 32.06 51.58 -7.80
N GLU A 502 33.33 51.56 -7.40
CA GLU A 502 34.33 50.65 -7.98
C GLU A 502 33.91 49.18 -7.84
N LEU A 503 33.32 48.77 -6.70
CA LEU A 503 32.79 47.42 -6.51
C LEU A 503 31.62 47.14 -7.47
N LEU A 504 30.68 48.06 -7.62
CA LEU A 504 29.52 47.91 -8.52
C LEU A 504 29.95 47.87 -9.99
N ASP A 505 30.86 48.79 -10.41
CA ASP A 505 31.36 48.85 -11.78
C ASP A 505 32.18 47.61 -12.15
N GLY A 506 32.93 47.06 -11.19
CA GLY A 506 33.68 45.82 -11.36
C GLY A 506 32.84 44.61 -11.69
N VAL A 507 31.61 44.54 -11.16
CA VAL A 507 30.65 43.48 -11.45
C VAL A 507 30.07 43.62 -12.85
N HIS A 508 29.66 44.86 -13.24
CA HIS A 508 29.08 45.11 -14.56
C HIS A 508 30.11 44.95 -15.69
N GLY A 509 31.40 45.24 -15.42
CA GLY A 509 32.50 45.07 -16.40
C GLY A 509 32.87 43.60 -16.64
N ALA A 510 32.66 42.72 -15.70
CA ALA A 510 32.91 41.28 -15.84
C ALA A 510 31.84 40.55 -16.65
N GLY A 511 30.58 41.04 -16.63
CA GLY A 511 29.45 40.45 -17.36
C GLY A 511 29.46 40.67 -18.88
N VAL A 512 30.27 41.62 -19.39
CA VAL A 512 30.35 41.94 -20.82
C VAL A 512 31.41 41.08 -21.57
N ARG A 513 32.17 40.25 -20.85
CA ARG A 513 33.24 39.42 -21.42
C ARG A 513 32.98 37.93 -21.51
N LYS A 514 31.71 37.46 -21.52
CA LYS A 514 31.39 36.07 -21.83
C LYS A 514 30.46 35.95 -23.02
#